data_efaa4f43c8c507e5c55bda8c149498fd
#
_entry.id   efaa4f43c8c507e5c55bda8c149498fd
#
_cell.length_a   1.000
_cell.length_b   1.000
_cell.length_c   1.000
_cell.angle_alpha   90.00
_cell.angle_beta   90.00
_cell.angle_gamma   90.00
#
_symmetry.space_group_name_H-M   'P 1'
#
loop_
_entity.id
_entity.type
_entity.pdbx_description
1 polymer ?
#
loop_
_entity_poly.entity_id
_entity_poly.type
_entity_poly.pdbx_seq_one_letter_code
_entity_poly.pdbx_strand_id
1 'polypeptide(L)'
;NFVGVLLDDSRSMQVADVEGAPRSSYITENFATPDAPLLTKLSDKFVVRTYRFSSSTERLNSSDDLSFGGTGTRLSDALGRARDELAGLPLSGLIVLSDGADTSEVTLDTSIAMLKAESIPVFTIGIGEEKMARDIQVSRVETPRQALKGSFLVVDVVITQTGFEGQTLPLIIESEGRVVDTQDVAMPDDGEAVTVRVRFKVDEEGLRHHRG
;
A
#
# COMPACT_ATOMS: atom_id res chain seq x y z
N ASN A 1 20.05 -23.13 11.02
CA ASN A 1 19.50 -22.53 9.80
C ASN A 1 18.87 -21.19 10.10
N PHE A 2 18.91 -20.27 9.15
CA PHE A 2 18.36 -18.92 9.29
C PHE A 2 17.01 -18.81 8.57
N VAL A 3 16.14 -17.92 9.05
CA VAL A 3 14.91 -17.48 8.40
C VAL A 3 14.85 -15.95 8.47
N GLY A 4 14.58 -15.31 7.33
CA GLY A 4 14.29 -13.88 7.29
C GLY A 4 12.79 -13.64 7.41
N VAL A 5 12.37 -12.73 8.27
CA VAL A 5 10.97 -12.29 8.42
C VAL A 5 10.90 -10.83 8.05
N LEU A 6 10.13 -10.51 7.02
CA LEU A 6 9.93 -9.16 6.51
C LEU A 6 8.53 -8.67 6.92
N LEU A 7 8.48 -7.61 7.68
CA LEU A 7 7.26 -7.01 8.22
C LEU A 7 6.97 -5.69 7.50
N ASP A 8 5.81 -5.59 6.90
CA ASP A 8 5.35 -4.37 6.26
C ASP A 8 5.07 -3.29 7.31
N ASP A 9 5.80 -2.18 7.23
CA ASP A 9 5.71 -1.01 8.13
C ASP A 9 5.07 0.20 7.39
N SER A 10 4.35 -0.05 6.30
CA SER A 10 3.68 0.98 5.52
C SER A 10 2.38 1.46 6.18
N ARG A 11 1.92 2.64 5.76
CA ARG A 11 0.69 3.26 6.28
C ARG A 11 -0.57 2.44 6.00
N SER A 12 -0.59 1.66 4.92
CA SER A 12 -1.73 0.79 4.60
C SER A 12 -2.00 -0.25 5.69
N MET A 13 -0.99 -0.58 6.50
CA MET A 13 -1.15 -1.47 7.64
C MET A 13 -1.96 -0.87 8.81
N GLN A 14 -2.25 0.43 8.78
CA GLN A 14 -3.15 1.08 9.75
C GLN A 14 -4.63 0.96 9.39
N VAL A 15 -4.95 0.44 8.21
CA VAL A 15 -6.35 0.22 7.80
C VAL A 15 -7.00 -0.81 8.73
N ALA A 16 -8.17 -0.47 9.26
CA ALA A 16 -8.92 -1.29 10.20
C ALA A 16 -10.04 -2.05 9.46
N ASP A 17 -9.66 -3.04 8.67
CA ASP A 17 -10.56 -3.88 7.88
C ASP A 17 -10.70 -5.33 8.41
N VAL A 18 -9.85 -5.75 9.33
CA VAL A 18 -9.93 -7.08 9.93
C VAL A 18 -10.71 -6.99 11.24
N GLU A 19 -11.99 -7.29 11.20
CA GLU A 19 -12.91 -7.22 12.38
C GLU A 19 -12.84 -5.87 13.12
N GLY A 20 -12.56 -4.77 12.41
CA GLY A 20 -12.41 -3.44 12.98
C GLY A 20 -11.05 -3.16 13.65
N ALA A 21 -10.12 -4.11 13.64
CA ALA A 21 -8.76 -3.92 14.11
C ALA A 21 -7.83 -3.50 12.95
N PRO A 22 -6.79 -2.67 13.19
CA PRO A 22 -5.78 -2.37 12.21
C PRO A 22 -5.04 -3.63 11.76
N ARG A 23 -4.69 -3.73 10.48
CA ARG A 23 -3.87 -4.82 9.91
C ARG A 23 -2.57 -5.03 10.69
N SER A 24 -1.96 -3.93 11.15
CA SER A 24 -0.75 -3.93 11.98
C SER A 24 -0.88 -4.72 13.28
N SER A 25 -2.10 -4.89 13.82
CA SER A 25 -2.33 -5.66 15.04
C SER A 25 -1.83 -7.10 14.89
N TYR A 26 -2.08 -7.72 13.73
CA TYR A 26 -1.60 -9.09 13.47
C TYR A 26 -0.06 -9.19 13.54
N ILE A 27 0.64 -8.21 12.94
CA ILE A 27 2.12 -8.17 13.00
C ILE A 27 2.58 -7.97 14.45
N THR A 28 2.01 -7.00 15.15
CA THR A 28 2.39 -6.66 16.51
C THR A 28 2.21 -7.85 17.44
N GLU A 29 1.05 -8.48 17.41
CA GLU A 29 0.70 -9.59 18.31
C GLU A 29 1.54 -10.85 18.05
N ASN A 30 1.90 -11.12 16.78
CA ASN A 30 2.53 -12.38 16.42
C ASN A 30 4.05 -12.32 16.21
N PHE A 31 4.61 -11.12 15.94
CA PHE A 31 6.01 -10.97 15.56
C PHE A 31 6.76 -9.84 16.29
N ALA A 32 6.07 -8.89 16.90
CA ALA A 32 6.74 -7.69 17.45
C ALA A 32 6.87 -7.68 18.97
N THR A 33 6.11 -8.46 19.69
CA THR A 33 6.26 -8.58 21.15
C THR A 33 7.32 -9.62 21.54
N PRO A 34 8.00 -9.50 22.69
CA PRO A 34 9.00 -10.48 23.13
C PRO A 34 8.49 -11.92 23.21
N ASP A 35 7.22 -12.08 23.57
CA ASP A 35 6.56 -13.39 23.71
C ASP A 35 5.63 -13.69 22.52
N ALA A 36 5.82 -12.99 21.38
CA ALA A 36 5.01 -13.17 20.19
C ALA A 36 4.96 -14.64 19.76
N PRO A 37 3.77 -15.24 19.65
CA PRO A 37 3.63 -16.69 19.52
C PRO A 37 4.29 -17.27 18.28
N LEU A 38 4.20 -16.60 17.13
CA LEU A 38 4.77 -17.08 15.87
C LEU A 38 6.28 -16.85 15.84
N LEU A 39 6.76 -15.73 16.34
CA LEU A 39 8.19 -15.44 16.44
C LEU A 39 8.89 -16.45 17.35
N THR A 40 8.30 -16.77 18.51
CA THR A 40 8.82 -17.76 19.46
C THR A 40 8.91 -19.14 18.81
N LYS A 41 7.81 -19.62 18.17
CA LYS A 41 7.81 -20.91 17.48
C LYS A 41 8.82 -21.02 16.35
N LEU A 42 9.08 -19.91 15.63
CA LEU A 42 10.12 -19.86 14.61
C LEU A 42 11.51 -19.91 15.27
N SER A 43 11.71 -19.18 16.35
CA SER A 43 12.99 -19.10 17.07
C SER A 43 13.40 -20.41 17.72
N ASP A 44 12.45 -21.29 18.06
CA ASP A 44 12.71 -22.65 18.52
C ASP A 44 13.45 -23.52 17.49
N LYS A 45 13.28 -23.22 16.20
CA LYS A 45 13.79 -24.05 15.10
C LYS A 45 14.85 -23.35 14.25
N PHE A 46 14.82 -22.02 14.19
CA PHE A 46 15.63 -21.20 13.30
C PHE A 46 16.25 -20.01 14.04
N VAL A 47 17.34 -19.53 13.51
CA VAL A 47 17.85 -18.20 13.87
C VAL A 47 17.07 -17.18 13.05
N VAL A 48 16.15 -16.46 13.68
CA VAL A 48 15.29 -15.50 13.00
C VAL A 48 16.00 -14.17 12.84
N ARG A 49 15.88 -13.58 11.66
CA ARG A 49 16.28 -12.21 11.34
C ARG A 49 15.06 -11.45 10.88
N THR A 50 14.67 -10.44 11.63
CA THR A 50 13.47 -9.65 11.35
C THR A 50 13.86 -8.33 10.70
N TYR A 51 13.12 -7.96 9.67
CA TYR A 51 13.25 -6.72 8.93
C TYR A 51 11.91 -6.01 8.92
N ARG A 52 11.93 -4.70 9.00
CA ARG A 52 10.80 -3.85 8.62
C ARG A 52 11.01 -3.31 7.21
N PHE A 53 9.98 -3.15 6.44
CA PHE A 53 10.07 -2.54 5.13
C PHE A 53 8.89 -1.63 4.82
N SER A 54 9.19 -0.57 4.09
CA SER A 54 8.23 0.37 3.52
C SER A 54 8.87 0.99 2.27
N SER A 55 9.18 2.28 2.24
CA SER A 55 10.02 2.91 1.22
C SER A 55 11.50 2.53 1.33
N SER A 56 11.94 2.02 2.46
CA SER A 56 13.26 1.44 2.74
C SER A 56 13.11 0.14 3.51
N THR A 57 14.18 -0.67 3.54
CA THR A 57 14.22 -1.92 4.30
C THR A 57 15.34 -1.84 5.31
N GLU A 58 15.01 -2.10 6.55
CA GLU A 58 15.93 -2.03 7.68
C GLU A 58 15.76 -3.25 8.59
N ARG A 59 16.87 -3.66 9.20
CA ARG A 59 16.82 -4.71 10.21
C ARG A 59 16.08 -4.21 11.45
N LEU A 60 15.12 -4.98 11.91
CA LEU A 60 14.38 -4.69 13.12
C LEU A 60 15.20 -5.17 14.33
N ASN A 61 15.56 -4.24 15.21
CA ASN A 61 16.30 -4.55 16.44
C ASN A 61 15.39 -4.53 17.68
N SER A 62 14.30 -3.75 17.61
CA SER A 62 13.28 -3.64 18.64
C SER A 62 11.90 -3.55 18.01
N SER A 63 10.87 -4.04 18.71
CA SER A 63 9.47 -3.84 18.32
C SER A 63 9.08 -2.36 18.24
N ASP A 64 9.72 -1.52 19.03
CA ASP A 64 9.45 -0.07 19.06
C ASP A 64 9.89 0.65 17.76
N ASP A 65 10.68 -0.05 16.92
CA ASP A 65 11.08 0.46 15.61
C ASP A 65 9.95 0.39 14.56
N LEU A 66 8.87 -0.35 14.81
CA LEU A 66 7.69 -0.40 13.93
C LEU A 66 6.80 0.82 14.16
N SER A 67 6.57 1.59 13.10
CA SER A 67 5.78 2.83 13.15
C SER A 67 4.46 2.75 12.37
N PHE A 68 4.41 1.82 11.41
CA PHE A 68 3.33 1.69 10.42
C PHE A 68 2.99 3.02 9.73
N GLY A 69 4.01 3.84 9.53
CA GLY A 69 3.89 5.19 8.96
C GLY A 69 4.55 5.38 7.61
N GLY A 70 5.14 4.33 7.06
CA GLY A 70 5.86 4.38 5.79
C GLY A 70 4.97 4.80 4.62
N THR A 71 5.52 5.60 3.69
CA THR A 71 4.77 6.21 2.59
C THR A 71 4.69 5.35 1.33
N GLY A 72 5.31 4.18 1.33
CA GLY A 72 5.28 3.24 0.20
C GLY A 72 5.61 1.84 0.67
N THR A 73 5.42 0.86 -0.20
CA THR A 73 5.73 -0.55 0.04
C THR A 73 6.61 -1.04 -1.11
N ARG A 74 7.93 -1.19 -0.87
CA ARG A 74 8.90 -1.65 -1.86
C ARG A 74 9.29 -3.09 -1.60
N LEU A 75 8.39 -4.00 -1.96
CA LEU A 75 8.55 -5.43 -1.67
C LEU A 75 9.73 -6.05 -2.42
N SER A 76 9.94 -5.67 -3.69
CA SER A 76 11.06 -6.15 -4.49
C SER A 76 12.40 -5.79 -3.85
N ASP A 77 12.55 -4.54 -3.39
CA ASP A 77 13.76 -4.06 -2.72
C ASP A 77 13.97 -4.77 -1.37
N ALA A 78 12.88 -5.01 -0.64
CA ALA A 78 12.92 -5.71 0.65
C ALA A 78 13.41 -7.15 0.52
N LEU A 79 12.91 -7.88 -0.46
CA LEU A 79 13.36 -9.24 -0.75
C LEU A 79 14.84 -9.28 -1.15
N GLY A 80 15.27 -8.36 -2.04
CA GLY A 80 16.66 -8.23 -2.45
C GLY A 80 17.59 -7.91 -1.28
N ARG A 81 17.21 -6.95 -0.44
CA ARG A 81 17.99 -6.55 0.74
C ARG A 81 18.14 -7.69 1.74
N ALA A 82 17.06 -8.38 2.07
CA ALA A 82 17.10 -9.51 3.00
C ALA A 82 17.96 -10.66 2.47
N ARG A 83 17.85 -10.97 1.16
CA ARG A 83 18.71 -11.96 0.49
C ARG A 83 20.18 -11.58 0.60
N ASP A 84 20.53 -10.34 0.27
CA ASP A 84 21.93 -9.89 0.24
C ASP A 84 22.54 -9.87 1.66
N GLU A 85 21.78 -9.46 2.67
CA GLU A 85 22.26 -9.45 4.07
C GLU A 85 22.43 -10.86 4.65
N LEU A 86 21.60 -11.81 4.18
CA LEU A 86 21.66 -13.21 4.60
C LEU A 86 22.54 -14.08 3.68
N ALA A 87 23.18 -13.48 2.67
CA ALA A 87 24.04 -14.20 1.75
C ALA A 87 25.19 -14.91 2.49
N GLY A 88 25.45 -16.16 2.11
CA GLY A 88 26.48 -16.99 2.74
C GLY A 88 26.07 -17.66 4.05
N LEU A 89 24.87 -17.38 4.57
CA LEU A 89 24.29 -18.09 5.69
C LEU A 89 23.41 -19.27 5.21
N PRO A 90 23.24 -20.33 6.01
CA PRO A 90 22.34 -21.43 5.68
C PRO A 90 20.88 -20.96 5.81
N LEU A 91 20.40 -20.21 4.80
CA LEU A 91 19.07 -19.62 4.76
C LEU A 91 18.04 -20.68 4.36
N SER A 92 17.03 -20.88 5.21
CA SER A 92 15.93 -21.81 4.96
C SER A 92 14.76 -21.17 4.22
N GLY A 93 14.63 -19.85 4.22
CA GLY A 93 13.62 -19.12 3.50
C GLY A 93 13.37 -17.72 4.03
N LEU A 94 12.51 -17.01 3.31
CA LEU A 94 12.00 -15.70 3.71
C LEU A 94 10.50 -15.79 3.97
N ILE A 95 10.02 -15.10 4.98
CA ILE A 95 8.59 -14.95 5.31
C ILE A 95 8.25 -13.46 5.15
N VAL A 96 7.23 -13.16 4.38
CA VAL A 96 6.77 -11.78 4.13
C VAL A 96 5.37 -11.63 4.69
N LEU A 97 5.18 -10.59 5.48
CA LEU A 97 3.89 -10.17 6.01
C LEU A 97 3.55 -8.79 5.44
N SER A 98 2.51 -8.71 4.60
CA SER A 98 2.11 -7.47 3.90
C SER A 98 0.64 -7.57 3.47
N ASP A 99 0.03 -6.45 3.17
CA ASP A 99 -1.28 -6.36 2.50
C ASP A 99 -1.18 -6.50 0.96
N GLY A 100 0.04 -6.60 0.43
CA GLY A 100 0.30 -6.80 -0.99
C GLY A 100 0.24 -5.53 -1.84
N ALA A 101 0.05 -4.36 -1.26
CA ALA A 101 0.03 -3.08 -1.98
C ALA A 101 1.45 -2.64 -2.37
N ASP A 102 2.07 -3.34 -3.36
CA ASP A 102 3.42 -3.06 -3.81
C ASP A 102 3.50 -1.78 -4.66
N THR A 103 4.36 -0.86 -4.27
CA THR A 103 4.65 0.41 -4.97
C THR A 103 6.07 0.44 -5.55
N SER A 104 6.71 -0.72 -5.70
CA SER A 104 8.08 -0.84 -6.24
C SER A 104 8.14 -0.40 -7.71
N GLU A 105 9.20 0.32 -8.06
CA GLU A 105 9.52 0.62 -9.47
C GLU A 105 10.09 -0.59 -10.20
N VAL A 106 10.77 -1.48 -9.46
CA VAL A 106 11.34 -2.73 -9.98
C VAL A 106 10.29 -3.83 -9.89
N THR A 107 10.10 -4.55 -10.99
CA THR A 107 9.13 -5.64 -11.01
C THR A 107 9.52 -6.75 -10.04
N LEU A 108 8.56 -7.24 -9.29
CA LEU A 108 8.71 -8.32 -8.32
C LEU A 108 9.28 -9.59 -8.97
N ASP A 109 9.00 -9.81 -10.25
CA ASP A 109 9.48 -10.94 -11.04
C ASP A 109 11.01 -11.09 -11.02
N THR A 110 11.74 -9.97 -11.05
CA THR A 110 13.20 -9.99 -11.03
C THR A 110 13.73 -10.52 -9.70
N SER A 111 13.21 -10.04 -8.58
CA SER A 111 13.60 -10.51 -7.25
C SER A 111 13.21 -11.96 -7.02
N ILE A 112 12.02 -12.36 -7.47
CA ILE A 112 11.57 -13.76 -7.41
C ILE A 112 12.48 -14.68 -8.23
N ALA A 113 12.88 -14.27 -9.44
CA ALA A 113 13.77 -15.06 -10.29
C ALA A 113 15.14 -15.29 -9.63
N MET A 114 15.70 -14.25 -8.98
CA MET A 114 16.97 -14.37 -8.23
C MET A 114 16.85 -15.30 -7.03
N LEU A 115 15.80 -15.17 -6.22
CA LEU A 115 15.56 -16.06 -5.07
C LEU A 115 15.35 -17.52 -5.51
N LYS A 116 14.65 -17.72 -6.61
CA LYS A 116 14.43 -19.03 -7.21
C LYS A 116 15.74 -19.65 -7.72
N ALA A 117 16.62 -18.86 -8.34
CA ALA A 117 17.94 -19.32 -8.80
C ALA A 117 18.83 -19.78 -7.63
N GLU A 118 18.70 -19.14 -6.47
CA GLU A 118 19.41 -19.51 -5.24
C GLU A 118 18.67 -20.56 -4.40
N SER A 119 17.52 -21.05 -4.87
CA SER A 119 16.66 -22.03 -4.17
C SER A 119 16.18 -21.52 -2.79
N ILE A 120 15.95 -20.22 -2.64
CA ILE A 120 15.44 -19.61 -1.43
C ILE A 120 13.90 -19.55 -1.52
N PRO A 121 13.15 -20.33 -0.72
CA PRO A 121 11.70 -20.26 -0.72
C PRO A 121 11.21 -18.97 -0.05
N VAL A 122 10.13 -18.40 -0.60
CA VAL A 122 9.43 -17.26 -0.03
C VAL A 122 8.02 -17.70 0.38
N PHE A 123 7.67 -17.43 1.62
CA PHE A 123 6.34 -17.67 2.19
C PHE A 123 5.68 -16.32 2.43
N THR A 124 4.46 -16.14 1.93
CA THR A 124 3.71 -14.90 2.09
C THR A 124 2.54 -15.09 3.04
N ILE A 125 2.35 -14.15 3.95
CA ILE A 125 1.18 -14.03 4.80
C ILE A 125 0.49 -12.73 4.39
N GLY A 126 -0.63 -12.86 3.66
CA GLY A 126 -1.48 -11.73 3.30
C GLY A 126 -2.25 -11.25 4.52
N ILE A 127 -2.22 -9.95 4.78
CA ILE A 127 -2.90 -9.31 5.90
C ILE A 127 -3.92 -8.33 5.35
N GLY A 128 -5.14 -8.36 5.89
CA GLY A 128 -6.26 -7.54 5.44
C GLY A 128 -7.32 -8.36 4.73
N GLU A 129 -8.43 -7.72 4.44
CA GLU A 129 -9.52 -8.33 3.67
C GLU A 129 -9.26 -8.17 2.17
N GLU A 130 -9.55 -9.24 1.39
CA GLU A 130 -9.39 -9.24 -0.06
C GLU A 130 -10.33 -8.24 -0.75
N LYS A 131 -11.44 -7.95 -0.12
CA LYS A 131 -12.39 -6.91 -0.54
C LYS A 131 -12.76 -6.06 0.67
N MET A 132 -12.49 -4.78 0.59
CA MET A 132 -13.03 -3.86 1.60
C MET A 132 -14.55 -3.90 1.56
N ALA A 133 -15.18 -3.99 2.73
CA ALA A 133 -16.62 -3.92 2.85
C ALA A 133 -17.17 -2.58 2.32
N ARG A 134 -16.36 -1.53 2.37
CA ARG A 134 -16.66 -0.20 1.85
C ARG A 134 -15.41 0.44 1.28
N ASP A 135 -15.44 0.82 0.00
CA ASP A 135 -14.34 1.47 -0.69
C ASP A 135 -14.84 2.41 -1.79
N ILE A 136 -14.10 3.50 -2.00
CA ILE A 136 -14.34 4.42 -3.11
C ILE A 136 -12.99 4.68 -3.78
N GLN A 137 -12.90 4.41 -5.07
CA GLN A 137 -11.70 4.62 -5.86
C GLN A 137 -11.94 5.62 -6.99
N VAL A 138 -11.04 6.57 -7.11
CA VAL A 138 -10.89 7.36 -8.32
C VAL A 138 -10.08 6.53 -9.32
N SER A 139 -10.78 5.80 -10.20
CA SER A 139 -10.17 4.83 -11.12
C SER A 139 -9.41 5.52 -12.25
N ARG A 140 -9.90 6.70 -12.67
CA ARG A 140 -9.32 7.48 -13.77
C ARG A 140 -9.68 8.95 -13.67
N VAL A 141 -8.73 9.79 -14.06
CA VAL A 141 -8.94 11.23 -14.25
C VAL A 141 -8.48 11.58 -15.66
N GLU A 142 -9.41 12.05 -16.48
CA GLU A 142 -9.13 12.50 -17.85
C GLU A 142 -9.15 14.02 -17.91
N THR A 143 -7.98 14.60 -18.20
CA THR A 143 -7.81 16.06 -18.28
C THR A 143 -7.05 16.43 -19.56
N PRO A 144 -7.38 17.56 -20.22
CA PRO A 144 -6.56 18.09 -21.30
C PRO A 144 -5.14 18.38 -20.82
N ARG A 145 -4.16 18.05 -21.66
CA ARG A 145 -2.73 18.28 -21.34
C ARG A 145 -2.34 19.77 -21.28
N GLN A 146 -3.15 20.63 -21.88
CA GLN A 146 -2.93 22.08 -21.93
C GLN A 146 -4.26 22.83 -21.79
N ALA A 147 -4.25 23.89 -21.03
CA ALA A 147 -5.36 24.82 -20.89
C ALA A 147 -4.85 26.26 -20.93
N LEU A 148 -5.60 27.16 -21.53
CA LEU A 148 -5.26 28.58 -21.57
C LEU A 148 -5.70 29.26 -20.25
N LYS A 149 -4.93 30.19 -19.77
CA LYS A 149 -5.31 31.04 -18.64
C LYS A 149 -6.65 31.71 -18.90
N GLY A 150 -7.53 31.68 -17.92
CA GLY A 150 -8.87 32.23 -18.02
C GLY A 150 -9.88 31.35 -18.76
N SER A 151 -9.43 30.21 -19.33
CA SER A 151 -10.34 29.20 -19.91
C SER A 151 -10.93 28.31 -18.85
N PHE A 152 -11.99 27.58 -19.24
CA PHE A 152 -12.51 26.51 -18.40
C PHE A 152 -11.80 25.19 -18.72
N LEU A 153 -11.33 24.51 -17.70
CA LEU A 153 -10.87 23.15 -17.77
C LEU A 153 -12.04 22.21 -17.51
N VAL A 154 -12.19 21.21 -18.36
CA VAL A 154 -13.16 20.13 -18.17
C VAL A 154 -12.37 18.87 -17.83
N VAL A 155 -12.71 18.24 -16.72
CA VAL A 155 -12.07 17.03 -16.20
C VAL A 155 -13.15 15.98 -16.04
N ASP A 156 -12.92 14.80 -16.60
CA ASP A 156 -13.78 13.65 -16.38
C ASP A 156 -13.12 12.75 -15.30
N VAL A 157 -13.83 12.55 -14.19
CA VAL A 157 -13.40 11.74 -13.05
C VAL A 157 -14.23 10.47 -13.05
N VAL A 158 -13.58 9.32 -13.18
CA VAL A 158 -14.22 8.00 -13.11
C VAL A 158 -14.07 7.45 -11.70
N ILE A 159 -15.20 7.20 -11.05
CA ILE A 159 -15.27 6.70 -9.69
C ILE A 159 -15.91 5.32 -9.71
N THR A 160 -15.30 4.37 -9.02
CA THR A 160 -15.88 3.07 -8.68
C THR A 160 -16.06 2.98 -7.17
N GLN A 161 -17.03 2.21 -6.73
CA GLN A 161 -17.33 2.07 -5.32
C GLN A 161 -17.72 0.63 -4.94
N THR A 162 -17.64 0.32 -3.65
CA THR A 162 -18.19 -0.89 -3.02
C THR A 162 -18.79 -0.48 -1.67
N GLY A 163 -20.01 -0.91 -1.36
CA GLY A 163 -20.68 -0.67 -0.08
C GLY A 163 -21.23 0.75 0.12
N PHE A 164 -21.35 1.56 -0.94
CA PHE A 164 -21.93 2.91 -0.93
C PHE A 164 -23.10 3.06 -1.90
N GLU A 165 -23.62 1.96 -2.42
CA GLU A 165 -24.76 1.95 -3.35
C GLU A 165 -25.91 2.86 -2.88
N GLY A 166 -26.41 3.69 -3.78
CA GLY A 166 -27.53 4.62 -3.55
C GLY A 166 -27.22 5.79 -2.61
N GLN A 167 -26.00 5.91 -2.08
CA GLN A 167 -25.61 7.07 -1.26
C GLN A 167 -25.17 8.22 -2.17
N THR A 168 -25.38 9.45 -1.70
CA THR A 168 -24.86 10.65 -2.36
C THR A 168 -23.69 11.18 -1.55
N LEU A 169 -22.53 11.32 -2.21
CA LEU A 169 -21.29 11.74 -1.57
C LEU A 169 -20.69 12.95 -2.30
N PRO A 170 -20.06 13.90 -1.57
CA PRO A 170 -19.43 15.05 -2.18
C PRO A 170 -18.10 14.66 -2.83
N LEU A 171 -17.95 14.94 -4.12
CA LEU A 171 -16.67 14.97 -4.83
C LEU A 171 -16.10 16.37 -4.69
N ILE A 172 -14.96 16.49 -4.02
CA ILE A 172 -14.26 17.76 -3.81
C ILE A 172 -13.04 17.81 -4.73
N ILE A 173 -12.94 18.84 -5.54
CA ILE A 173 -11.79 19.09 -6.41
C ILE A 173 -10.94 20.19 -5.80
N GLU A 174 -9.68 19.90 -5.58
CA GLU A 174 -8.71 20.84 -5.03
C GLU A 174 -7.61 21.16 -6.04
N SER A 175 -7.22 22.40 -6.07
CA SER A 175 -6.04 22.89 -6.80
C SER A 175 -5.18 23.71 -5.86
N GLU A 176 -3.92 23.30 -5.65
CA GLU A 176 -2.96 23.95 -4.76
C GLU A 176 -3.49 24.20 -3.32
N GLY A 177 -4.23 23.21 -2.79
CA GLY A 177 -4.81 23.28 -1.44
C GLY A 177 -6.05 24.17 -1.32
N ARG A 178 -6.63 24.59 -2.45
CA ARG A 178 -7.90 25.36 -2.47
C ARG A 178 -8.96 24.53 -3.17
N VAL A 179 -10.14 24.45 -2.56
CA VAL A 179 -11.30 23.84 -3.20
C VAL A 179 -11.72 24.71 -4.39
N VAL A 180 -11.72 24.12 -5.59
CA VAL A 180 -12.10 24.78 -6.84
C VAL A 180 -13.47 24.37 -7.35
N ASP A 181 -13.96 23.20 -6.95
CA ASP A 181 -15.31 22.73 -7.23
C ASP A 181 -15.74 21.67 -6.21
N THR A 182 -17.06 21.52 -6.04
CA THR A 182 -17.68 20.48 -5.23
C THR A 182 -18.97 20.03 -5.89
N GLN A 183 -19.13 18.74 -6.13
CA GLN A 183 -20.32 18.15 -6.73
C GLN A 183 -20.82 16.97 -5.92
N ASP A 184 -22.13 16.88 -5.69
CA ASP A 184 -22.74 15.71 -5.10
C ASP A 184 -22.87 14.60 -6.14
N VAL A 185 -22.30 13.44 -5.86
CA VAL A 185 -22.29 12.28 -6.75
C VAL A 185 -23.15 11.18 -6.15
N ALA A 186 -24.17 10.75 -6.88
CA ALA A 186 -24.91 9.55 -6.52
C ALA A 186 -24.06 8.33 -6.89
N MET A 187 -23.79 7.50 -5.90
CA MET A 187 -22.98 6.30 -6.07
C MET A 187 -23.80 5.23 -6.84
N PRO A 188 -23.20 4.64 -7.89
CA PRO A 188 -23.84 3.56 -8.66
C PRO A 188 -23.88 2.26 -7.85
N ASP A 189 -24.41 1.20 -8.45
CA ASP A 189 -24.38 -0.13 -7.87
C ASP A 189 -22.93 -0.62 -7.66
N ASP A 190 -22.73 -1.55 -6.74
CA ASP A 190 -21.41 -2.09 -6.40
C ASP A 190 -20.67 -2.65 -7.63
N GLY A 191 -19.45 -2.15 -7.83
CA GLY A 191 -18.58 -2.53 -8.95
C GLY A 191 -18.90 -1.80 -10.27
N GLU A 192 -19.93 -0.98 -10.33
CA GLU A 192 -20.17 -0.09 -11.46
C GLU A 192 -19.36 1.21 -11.34
N ALA A 193 -19.07 1.83 -12.50
CA ALA A 193 -18.35 3.08 -12.57
C ALA A 193 -19.28 4.24 -12.87
N VAL A 194 -19.13 5.36 -12.19
CA VAL A 194 -19.77 6.62 -12.53
C VAL A 194 -18.73 7.60 -13.04
N THR A 195 -19.04 8.31 -14.13
CA THR A 195 -18.19 9.38 -14.66
C THR A 195 -18.77 10.73 -14.28
N VAL A 196 -18.03 11.50 -13.53
CA VAL A 196 -18.39 12.85 -13.10
C VAL A 196 -17.61 13.86 -13.91
N ARG A 197 -18.32 14.75 -14.59
CA ARG A 197 -17.71 15.83 -15.37
C ARG A 197 -17.65 17.09 -14.54
N VAL A 198 -16.43 17.52 -14.22
CA VAL A 198 -16.14 18.71 -13.43
C VAL A 198 -15.65 19.81 -14.36
N ARG A 199 -16.07 21.07 -14.12
CA ARG A 199 -15.66 22.22 -14.89
C ARG A 199 -15.26 23.37 -13.98
N PHE A 200 -13.99 23.75 -14.02
CA PHE A 200 -13.48 24.88 -13.25
C PHE A 200 -12.61 25.81 -14.09
N LYS A 201 -12.46 27.05 -13.64
CA LYS A 201 -11.68 28.06 -14.34
C LYS A 201 -10.21 27.97 -14.01
N VAL A 202 -9.36 28.12 -15.02
CA VAL A 202 -7.90 28.16 -14.84
C VAL A 202 -7.46 29.60 -14.59
N ASP A 203 -7.14 29.93 -13.33
CA ASP A 203 -6.86 31.32 -12.96
C ASP A 203 -5.38 31.72 -13.05
N GLU A 204 -4.44 30.76 -13.04
CA GLU A 204 -2.98 31.02 -13.05
C GLU A 204 -2.23 30.23 -14.12
N GLU A 205 -1.02 30.71 -14.48
CA GLU A 205 -0.11 30.03 -15.40
C GLU A 205 0.87 29.16 -14.62
N GLY A 206 1.18 27.94 -15.10
CA GLY A 206 2.20 27.07 -14.52
C GLY A 206 1.93 25.58 -14.70
N LEU A 207 2.90 24.76 -14.33
CA LEU A 207 2.78 23.30 -14.22
C LEU A 207 2.03 23.00 -12.92
N ARG A 208 0.89 22.32 -13.02
CA ARG A 208 0.05 22.03 -11.85
C ARG A 208 -0.13 20.54 -11.66
N HIS A 209 -0.01 20.13 -10.40
CA HIS A 209 -0.42 18.80 -9.96
C HIS A 209 -1.81 18.90 -9.31
N HIS A 210 -2.77 18.18 -9.84
CA HIS A 210 -4.08 18.03 -9.23
C HIS A 210 -4.14 16.71 -8.46
N ARG A 211 -4.67 16.74 -7.24
CA ARG A 211 -5.03 15.55 -6.47
C ARG A 211 -6.55 15.42 -6.50
N GLY A 212 -7.00 14.23 -6.83
CA GLY A 212 -8.38 13.78 -6.73
C GLY A 212 -8.57 12.86 -5.55
#